data_87b0da3f81f2297a0aa8687663c125ac
#
_entry.id   87b0da3f81f2297a0aa8687663c125ac
#
_cell.length_a   1.000
_cell.length_b   1.000
_cell.length_c   1.000
_cell.angle_alpha   90.00
_cell.angle_beta   90.00
_cell.angle_gamma   90.00
#
_symmetry.space_group_name_H-M   'P 1'
#
loop_
_entity.id
_entity.type
_entity.pdbx_description
1 polymer ?
#
loop_
_entity_poly.entity_id
_entity_poly.type
_entity_poly.pdbx_seq_one_letter_code
_entity_poly.pdbx_strand_id
1 'polypeptide(L)'
;CMPLLSGLSASAPAAEFPDVSREHWAYADIQKASDYGLIQGLDDGTFRPEEKLNRASFVTILQRMFAWEPVTPDTPSFSDVQPADWYYTAVETALAHGALEAGEAFHPLAYISREDMAVMLVRALGYDTLANDIAGEGTPFPDVTSHTGHIALAYAMGMTNGVEVDGQLLFQPEAFATRGQAAAMLVRVYERYTSKIDFLNGFYAFSSYGQIGLTDEMDVVSLGWSRLEYDSASGAQVNTQRTNGNDWAIPAGSESATSYFQGNGTPYNLNVYADTTQNVTLADGSTTSVLEAVLPDPGARAQAVAAIAAASADYAGITIDFEGLRTDLLKADFVSFLTELRAALP
;
A
#
# COMPACT_ATOMS: atom_id res chain seq x y z
N CYS A 1 5.15 -10.16 -12.41
CA CYS A 1 4.00 -9.92 -13.31
C CYS A 1 2.78 -10.54 -12.67
N MET A 2 1.91 -9.73 -12.09
CA MET A 2 0.59 -10.20 -11.66
C MET A 2 -0.36 -10.16 -12.86
N PRO A 3 -1.19 -11.19 -13.09
CA PRO A 3 -2.17 -11.15 -14.16
C PRO A 3 -3.24 -10.10 -13.84
N LEU A 4 -3.48 -9.20 -14.78
CA LEU A 4 -4.60 -8.28 -14.77
C LEU A 4 -5.90 -9.08 -14.69
N LEU A 5 -6.73 -8.79 -13.69
CA LEU A 5 -8.11 -9.29 -13.56
C LEU A 5 -8.99 -8.74 -14.70
N SER A 6 -8.80 -9.28 -15.90
CA SER A 6 -9.72 -9.05 -17.03
C SER A 6 -10.69 -10.22 -17.09
N GLY A 7 -11.87 -10.10 -16.46
CA GLY A 7 -12.88 -11.10 -16.71
C GLY A 7 -14.03 -11.28 -15.75
N LEU A 8 -14.38 -10.31 -14.92
CA LEU A 8 -15.73 -10.32 -14.33
C LEU A 8 -16.64 -9.45 -15.21
N SER A 9 -17.40 -10.11 -16.07
CA SER A 9 -18.47 -9.47 -16.89
C SER A 9 -19.42 -8.68 -16.00
N ALA A 10 -19.89 -7.54 -16.50
CA ALA A 10 -20.93 -6.74 -15.89
C ALA A 10 -22.10 -7.63 -15.45
N SER A 11 -22.33 -7.70 -14.15
CA SER A 11 -23.32 -8.55 -13.55
C SER A 11 -24.73 -8.01 -13.75
N ALA A 12 -25.69 -8.93 -13.70
CA ALA A 12 -27.12 -8.65 -13.52
C ALA A 12 -27.37 -7.66 -12.37
N PRO A 13 -28.51 -6.93 -12.34
CA PRO A 13 -28.81 -5.98 -11.27
C PRO A 13 -28.68 -6.65 -9.91
N ALA A 14 -28.12 -5.89 -8.94
CA ALA A 14 -27.86 -6.33 -7.59
C ALA A 14 -29.06 -7.10 -7.00
N ALA A 15 -28.81 -8.31 -6.51
CA ALA A 15 -29.84 -9.08 -5.83
C ALA A 15 -30.15 -8.39 -4.50
N GLU A 16 -31.33 -7.76 -4.37
CA GLU A 16 -31.81 -7.30 -3.06
C GLU A 16 -32.11 -8.51 -2.19
N PHE A 17 -31.42 -8.63 -1.06
CA PHE A 17 -31.62 -9.71 -0.10
C PHE A 17 -32.73 -9.32 0.89
N PRO A 18 -33.83 -10.11 1.00
CA PRO A 18 -35.00 -9.75 1.82
C PRO A 18 -34.72 -9.66 3.32
N ASP A 19 -33.64 -10.27 3.78
CA ASP A 19 -33.18 -10.29 5.17
C ASP A 19 -32.13 -9.21 5.49
N VAL A 20 -31.78 -8.33 4.53
CA VAL A 20 -30.84 -7.23 4.73
C VAL A 20 -31.55 -5.90 4.51
N SER A 21 -31.92 -5.22 5.60
CA SER A 21 -32.57 -3.92 5.48
C SER A 21 -31.59 -2.85 4.99
N ARG A 22 -32.11 -1.78 4.38
CA ARG A 22 -31.27 -0.66 3.88
C ARG A 22 -30.56 0.11 5.01
N GLU A 23 -31.08 0.02 6.24
CA GLU A 23 -30.50 0.59 7.44
C GLU A 23 -29.41 -0.30 8.06
N HIS A 24 -29.24 -1.53 7.58
CA HIS A 24 -28.22 -2.44 8.07
C HIS A 24 -26.84 -1.87 7.77
N TRP A 25 -25.96 -1.86 8.77
CA TRP A 25 -24.62 -1.25 8.67
C TRP A 25 -23.78 -1.77 7.48
N ALA A 26 -23.94 -3.05 7.12
CA ALA A 26 -23.21 -3.68 6.02
C ALA A 26 -24.03 -3.71 4.70
N TYR A 27 -25.20 -3.05 4.62
CA TYR A 27 -26.05 -3.14 3.43
C TYR A 27 -25.31 -2.84 2.14
N ALA A 28 -24.62 -1.70 2.06
CA ALA A 28 -23.90 -1.28 0.88
C ALA A 28 -22.77 -2.26 0.49
N ASP A 29 -22.03 -2.75 1.49
CA ASP A 29 -20.93 -3.71 1.26
C ASP A 29 -21.46 -5.07 0.82
N ILE A 30 -22.60 -5.51 1.35
CA ILE A 30 -23.26 -6.77 0.96
C ILE A 30 -23.69 -6.70 -0.51
N GLN A 31 -24.33 -5.59 -0.92
CA GLN A 31 -24.71 -5.40 -2.31
C GLN A 31 -23.50 -5.43 -3.24
N LYS A 32 -22.45 -4.67 -2.92
CA LYS A 32 -21.19 -4.66 -3.68
C LYS A 32 -20.52 -6.05 -3.71
N ALA A 33 -20.46 -6.76 -2.57
CA ALA A 33 -19.87 -8.10 -2.52
C ALA A 33 -20.61 -9.09 -3.44
N SER A 34 -21.93 -8.96 -3.53
CA SER A 34 -22.75 -9.74 -4.47
C SER A 34 -22.50 -9.34 -5.92
N ASP A 35 -22.47 -8.03 -6.22
CA ASP A 35 -22.23 -7.49 -7.57
C ASP A 35 -20.85 -7.88 -8.10
N TYR A 36 -19.83 -7.86 -7.23
CA TYR A 36 -18.47 -8.31 -7.57
C TYR A 36 -18.33 -9.83 -7.63
N GLY A 37 -19.38 -10.58 -7.29
CA GLY A 37 -19.34 -12.05 -7.27
C GLY A 37 -18.51 -12.66 -6.14
N LEU A 38 -18.16 -11.86 -5.12
CA LEU A 38 -17.32 -12.31 -3.99
C LEU A 38 -18.10 -13.22 -3.04
N ILE A 39 -19.23 -12.72 -2.54
CA ILE A 39 -20.14 -13.48 -1.66
C ILE A 39 -21.54 -13.43 -2.25
N GLN A 40 -22.09 -14.59 -2.50
CA GLN A 40 -23.46 -14.73 -3.02
C GLN A 40 -24.46 -14.97 -1.88
N GLY A 41 -25.74 -14.70 -2.15
CA GLY A 41 -26.82 -15.16 -1.31
C GLY A 41 -26.90 -16.69 -1.24
N LEU A 42 -27.75 -17.19 -0.35
CA LEU A 42 -28.04 -18.61 -0.21
C LEU A 42 -29.16 -19.02 -1.18
N ASP A 43 -29.36 -20.34 -1.34
CA ASP A 43 -30.37 -20.91 -2.25
C ASP A 43 -31.81 -20.48 -1.92
N ASP A 44 -32.07 -20.06 -0.66
CA ASP A 44 -33.36 -19.52 -0.23
C ASP A 44 -33.54 -18.02 -0.53
N GLY A 45 -32.57 -17.41 -1.18
CA GLY A 45 -32.57 -15.99 -1.55
C GLY A 45 -32.17 -15.04 -0.42
N THR A 46 -31.77 -15.55 0.75
CA THR A 46 -31.30 -14.74 1.89
C THR A 46 -29.78 -14.55 1.85
N PHE A 47 -29.28 -13.53 2.54
CA PHE A 47 -27.84 -13.32 2.72
C PHE A 47 -27.33 -13.80 4.08
N ARG A 48 -28.13 -13.66 5.12
CA ARG A 48 -27.83 -13.96 6.53
C ARG A 48 -26.57 -13.25 7.04
N PRO A 49 -26.60 -11.91 7.15
CA PRO A 49 -25.41 -11.11 7.47
C PRO A 49 -24.78 -11.43 8.82
N GLU A 50 -25.57 -11.88 9.81
CA GLU A 50 -25.09 -12.23 11.15
C GLU A 50 -24.67 -13.71 11.28
N GLU A 51 -24.82 -14.51 10.24
CA GLU A 51 -24.35 -15.90 10.26
C GLU A 51 -22.82 -15.94 10.22
N LYS A 52 -22.24 -16.80 11.07
CA LYS A 52 -20.79 -16.99 11.12
C LYS A 52 -20.28 -17.69 9.87
N LEU A 53 -19.15 -17.20 9.35
CA LEU A 53 -18.50 -17.78 8.18
C LEU A 53 -17.54 -18.90 8.62
N ASN A 54 -17.50 -20.01 7.90
CA ASN A 54 -16.49 -21.04 8.13
C ASN A 54 -15.24 -20.83 7.27
N ARG A 55 -14.16 -21.48 7.66
CA ARG A 55 -12.83 -21.35 7.02
C ARG A 55 -12.86 -21.77 5.53
N ALA A 56 -13.56 -22.86 5.21
CA ALA A 56 -13.70 -23.35 3.83
C ALA A 56 -14.41 -22.36 2.92
N SER A 57 -15.49 -21.77 3.40
CA SER A 57 -16.19 -20.71 2.66
C SER A 57 -15.31 -19.52 2.40
N PHE A 58 -14.51 -19.11 3.38
CA PHE A 58 -13.62 -17.96 3.23
C PHE A 58 -12.53 -18.19 2.18
N VAL A 59 -11.83 -19.33 2.19
CA VAL A 59 -10.82 -19.61 1.16
C VAL A 59 -11.44 -19.76 -0.24
N THR A 60 -12.69 -20.24 -0.34
CA THR A 60 -13.41 -20.28 -1.61
C THR A 60 -13.69 -18.86 -2.14
N ILE A 61 -13.96 -17.91 -1.25
CA ILE A 61 -14.12 -16.50 -1.62
C ILE A 61 -12.76 -15.92 -2.07
N LEU A 62 -11.67 -16.22 -1.37
CA LEU A 62 -10.33 -15.77 -1.77
C LEU A 62 -9.95 -16.28 -3.16
N GLN A 63 -10.19 -17.55 -3.45
CA GLN A 63 -9.91 -18.11 -4.78
C GLN A 63 -10.66 -17.35 -5.88
N ARG A 64 -11.93 -17.01 -5.66
CA ARG A 64 -12.75 -16.22 -6.60
C ARG A 64 -12.23 -14.79 -6.71
N MET A 65 -11.96 -14.15 -5.58
CA MET A 65 -11.53 -12.76 -5.51
C MET A 65 -10.23 -12.52 -6.27
N PHE A 66 -9.27 -13.42 -6.15
CA PHE A 66 -7.97 -13.31 -6.81
C PHE A 66 -7.91 -14.02 -8.16
N ALA A 67 -9.02 -14.62 -8.60
CA ALA A 67 -9.10 -15.39 -9.84
C ALA A 67 -7.97 -16.44 -9.96
N TRP A 68 -7.63 -17.09 -8.87
CA TRP A 68 -6.56 -18.08 -8.86
C TRP A 68 -6.92 -19.29 -9.70
N GLU A 69 -5.99 -19.73 -10.54
CA GLU A 69 -6.13 -20.99 -11.27
C GLU A 69 -6.23 -22.16 -10.28
N PRO A 70 -7.21 -23.06 -10.48
CA PRO A 70 -7.45 -24.17 -9.56
C PRO A 70 -6.25 -25.12 -9.46
N VAL A 71 -5.87 -25.46 -8.24
CA VAL A 71 -4.85 -26.49 -7.94
C VAL A 71 -5.53 -27.68 -7.27
N THR A 72 -5.35 -28.87 -7.83
CA THR A 72 -5.97 -30.12 -7.34
C THR A 72 -4.93 -31.23 -7.33
N PRO A 73 -4.09 -31.35 -6.30
CA PRO A 73 -3.08 -32.40 -6.21
C PRO A 73 -3.74 -33.79 -5.97
N ASP A 74 -3.09 -34.85 -6.37
CA ASP A 74 -3.59 -36.21 -6.14
C ASP A 74 -3.60 -36.59 -4.65
N THR A 75 -2.72 -35.99 -3.86
CA THR A 75 -2.61 -36.19 -2.41
C THR A 75 -3.02 -34.95 -1.67
N PRO A 76 -4.02 -35.00 -0.77
CA PRO A 76 -4.41 -33.90 0.05
C PRO A 76 -3.26 -33.35 0.91
N SER A 77 -3.16 -32.03 1.02
CA SER A 77 -2.15 -31.35 1.86
C SER A 77 -2.52 -31.34 3.35
N PHE A 78 -3.80 -31.52 3.66
CA PHE A 78 -4.32 -31.55 5.04
C PHE A 78 -5.07 -32.85 5.31
N SER A 79 -4.91 -33.40 6.51
CA SER A 79 -5.50 -34.69 6.90
C SER A 79 -7.02 -34.70 6.95
N ASP A 80 -7.64 -33.53 7.17
CA ASP A 80 -9.08 -33.33 7.31
C ASP A 80 -9.73 -32.69 6.06
N VAL A 81 -9.05 -32.68 4.93
CA VAL A 81 -9.54 -32.20 3.63
C VAL A 81 -9.40 -33.30 2.61
N GLN A 82 -10.51 -33.74 2.01
CA GLN A 82 -10.52 -34.85 1.08
C GLN A 82 -10.87 -34.43 -0.36
N PRO A 83 -10.43 -35.14 -1.41
CA PRO A 83 -10.72 -34.77 -2.80
C PRO A 83 -12.22 -34.70 -3.14
N ALA A 84 -13.06 -35.41 -2.38
CA ALA A 84 -14.52 -35.36 -2.54
C ALA A 84 -15.21 -34.15 -1.90
N ASP A 85 -14.48 -33.40 -1.08
CA ASP A 85 -15.05 -32.24 -0.40
C ASP A 85 -15.23 -31.07 -1.38
N TRP A 86 -16.34 -30.35 -1.27
CA TRP A 86 -16.67 -29.23 -2.15
C TRP A 86 -15.64 -28.09 -2.08
N TYR A 87 -14.91 -28.01 -0.99
CA TYR A 87 -13.88 -26.99 -0.74
C TYR A 87 -12.45 -27.47 -1.06
N TYR A 88 -12.27 -28.73 -1.46
CA TYR A 88 -10.93 -29.31 -1.70
C TYR A 88 -10.06 -28.43 -2.59
N THR A 89 -10.56 -28.15 -3.78
CA THR A 89 -9.84 -27.31 -4.77
C THR A 89 -9.51 -25.93 -4.20
N ALA A 90 -10.42 -25.29 -3.47
CA ALA A 90 -10.20 -23.98 -2.92
C ALA A 90 -9.13 -23.97 -1.83
N VAL A 91 -9.11 -24.99 -0.96
CA VAL A 91 -8.11 -25.13 0.10
C VAL A 91 -6.73 -25.38 -0.49
N GLU A 92 -6.60 -26.32 -1.40
CA GLU A 92 -5.32 -26.63 -2.06
C GLU A 92 -4.80 -25.44 -2.89
N THR A 93 -5.69 -24.74 -3.57
CA THR A 93 -5.35 -23.51 -4.31
C THR A 93 -4.85 -22.41 -3.37
N ALA A 94 -5.56 -22.17 -2.26
CA ALA A 94 -5.16 -21.16 -1.29
C ALA A 94 -3.80 -21.46 -0.64
N LEU A 95 -3.51 -22.75 -0.38
CA LEU A 95 -2.20 -23.19 0.09
C LEU A 95 -1.11 -22.95 -0.96
N ALA A 96 -1.36 -23.32 -2.21
CA ALA A 96 -0.41 -23.15 -3.31
C ALA A 96 -0.08 -21.67 -3.58
N HIS A 97 -1.03 -20.76 -3.32
CA HIS A 97 -0.84 -19.31 -3.43
C HIS A 97 -0.36 -18.64 -2.13
N GLY A 98 0.01 -19.43 -1.11
CA GLY A 98 0.59 -18.93 0.13
C GLY A 98 -0.39 -18.21 1.07
N ALA A 99 -1.70 -18.26 0.80
CA ALA A 99 -2.71 -17.71 1.70
C ALA A 99 -2.89 -18.53 2.97
N LEU A 100 -2.51 -19.82 2.92
CA LEU A 100 -2.51 -20.76 4.04
C LEU A 100 -1.09 -21.22 4.33
N GLU A 101 -0.84 -21.63 5.57
CA GLU A 101 0.36 -22.37 5.96
C GLU A 101 0.11 -23.86 5.89
N ALA A 102 1.17 -24.59 5.54
CA ALA A 102 1.14 -26.05 5.62
C ALA A 102 0.99 -26.50 7.09
N GLY A 103 0.19 -27.53 7.31
CA GLY A 103 -0.08 -28.06 8.65
C GLY A 103 -0.71 -29.43 8.60
N GLU A 104 -0.98 -30.03 9.77
CA GLU A 104 -1.62 -31.33 9.85
C GLU A 104 -3.10 -31.29 9.45
N ALA A 105 -3.82 -30.25 9.90
CA ALA A 105 -5.25 -30.07 9.65
C ALA A 105 -5.57 -28.59 9.33
N PHE A 106 -6.55 -28.39 8.46
CA PHE A 106 -7.05 -27.07 8.08
C PHE A 106 -8.28 -26.62 8.87
N HIS A 107 -9.05 -27.56 9.40
CA HIS A 107 -10.33 -27.31 10.09
C HIS A 107 -11.37 -26.59 9.23
N PRO A 108 -11.74 -27.12 8.05
CA PRO A 108 -12.51 -26.41 7.03
C PRO A 108 -13.89 -25.93 7.50
N LEU A 109 -14.55 -26.68 8.35
CA LEU A 109 -15.92 -26.38 8.84
C LEU A 109 -15.93 -25.60 10.16
N ALA A 110 -14.77 -25.31 10.77
CA ALA A 110 -14.68 -24.42 11.91
C ALA A 110 -14.99 -22.98 11.48
N TYR A 111 -15.62 -22.20 12.37
CA TYR A 111 -15.85 -20.79 12.12
C TYR A 111 -14.51 -20.05 12.07
N ILE A 112 -14.38 -19.16 11.08
CA ILE A 112 -13.16 -18.34 10.91
C ILE A 112 -13.16 -17.21 11.95
N SER A 113 -12.00 -17.02 12.62
CA SER A 113 -11.79 -15.87 13.48
C SER A 113 -11.49 -14.61 12.66
N ARG A 114 -11.65 -13.44 13.26
CA ARG A 114 -11.28 -12.16 12.63
C ARG A 114 -9.78 -12.09 12.38
N GLU A 115 -8.96 -12.69 13.28
CA GLU A 115 -7.51 -12.82 13.09
C GLU A 115 -7.17 -13.67 11.89
N ASP A 116 -7.69 -14.90 11.81
CA ASP A 116 -7.46 -15.80 10.67
C ASP A 116 -7.84 -15.14 9.34
N MET A 117 -8.98 -14.44 9.32
CA MET A 117 -9.46 -13.75 8.12
C MET A 117 -8.47 -12.67 7.67
N ALA A 118 -7.96 -11.85 8.60
CA ALA A 118 -6.98 -10.80 8.29
C ALA A 118 -5.64 -11.40 7.85
N VAL A 119 -5.15 -12.43 8.54
CA VAL A 119 -3.91 -13.12 8.20
C VAL A 119 -3.97 -13.74 6.80
N MET A 120 -5.03 -14.48 6.49
CA MET A 120 -5.21 -15.09 5.17
C MET A 120 -5.29 -14.05 4.06
N LEU A 121 -5.93 -12.89 4.29
CA LEU A 121 -5.99 -11.81 3.31
C LEU A 121 -4.62 -11.15 3.08
N VAL A 122 -3.87 -10.84 4.14
CA VAL A 122 -2.53 -10.25 4.04
C VAL A 122 -1.58 -11.20 3.30
N ARG A 123 -1.65 -12.49 3.57
CA ARG A 123 -0.90 -13.52 2.86
C ARG A 123 -1.31 -13.65 1.40
N ALA A 124 -2.62 -13.68 1.13
CA ALA A 124 -3.16 -13.74 -0.23
C ALA A 124 -2.71 -12.57 -1.11
N LEU A 125 -2.48 -11.39 -0.51
CA LEU A 125 -1.92 -10.22 -1.17
C LEU A 125 -0.39 -10.26 -1.34
N GLY A 126 0.29 -11.29 -0.83
CA GLY A 126 1.75 -11.44 -0.94
C GLY A 126 2.56 -10.65 0.10
N TYR A 127 1.94 -10.18 1.19
CA TYR A 127 2.60 -9.37 2.22
C TYR A 127 3.03 -10.16 3.47
N ASP A 128 3.08 -11.50 3.43
CA ASP A 128 3.47 -12.31 4.59
C ASP A 128 4.87 -11.97 5.11
N THR A 129 5.85 -11.84 4.23
CA THR A 129 7.22 -11.46 4.61
C THR A 129 7.26 -10.10 5.30
N LEU A 130 6.63 -9.08 4.71
CA LEU A 130 6.55 -7.74 5.31
C LEU A 130 5.84 -7.77 6.67
N ALA A 131 4.75 -8.54 6.78
CA ALA A 131 4.02 -8.69 8.04
C ALA A 131 4.91 -9.28 9.15
N ASN A 132 5.71 -10.29 8.82
CA ASN A 132 6.64 -10.90 9.76
C ASN A 132 7.77 -9.93 10.16
N ASP A 133 8.30 -9.15 9.21
CA ASP A 133 9.37 -8.18 9.47
C ASP A 133 8.93 -7.06 10.43
N ILE A 134 7.67 -6.60 10.34
CA ILE A 134 7.14 -5.53 11.20
C ILE A 134 6.42 -6.04 12.46
N ALA A 135 6.43 -7.33 12.74
CA ALA A 135 5.71 -7.92 13.88
C ALA A 135 6.10 -7.31 15.25
N GLY A 136 7.33 -6.77 15.37
CA GLY A 136 7.81 -6.10 16.57
C GLY A 136 7.39 -4.64 16.73
N GLU A 137 6.81 -4.01 15.71
CA GLU A 137 6.44 -2.58 15.74
C GLU A 137 5.11 -2.32 16.47
N GLY A 138 4.37 -3.38 16.77
CA GLY A 138 3.09 -3.30 17.45
C GLY A 138 1.90 -2.98 16.54
N THR A 139 0.73 -2.84 17.15
CA THR A 139 -0.54 -2.55 16.48
C THR A 139 -1.33 -1.54 17.30
N PRO A 140 -2.25 -0.77 16.72
CA PRO A 140 -3.11 0.15 17.47
C PRO A 140 -4.12 -0.57 18.38
N PHE A 141 -4.17 -1.91 18.33
CA PHE A 141 -5.14 -2.74 19.03
C PHE A 141 -4.48 -3.41 20.24
N PRO A 142 -4.81 -3.04 21.48
CA PRO A 142 -4.18 -3.58 22.69
C PRO A 142 -4.54 -5.05 22.97
N ASP A 143 -5.57 -5.57 22.33
CA ASP A 143 -6.06 -6.95 22.46
C ASP A 143 -5.40 -7.93 21.46
N VAL A 144 -4.48 -7.46 20.63
CA VAL A 144 -3.75 -8.30 19.65
C VAL A 144 -2.42 -8.73 20.24
N THR A 145 -2.24 -10.05 20.41
CA THR A 145 -1.03 -10.65 20.98
C THR A 145 -0.30 -11.61 20.03
N SER A 146 -0.97 -11.99 18.92
CA SER A 146 -0.43 -12.85 17.86
C SER A 146 -0.60 -12.18 16.52
N HIS A 147 0.16 -12.59 15.51
CA HIS A 147 0.11 -12.06 14.13
C HIS A 147 0.07 -10.51 14.06
N THR A 148 0.76 -9.85 15.01
CA THR A 148 0.73 -8.40 15.19
C THR A 148 1.02 -7.63 13.91
N GLY A 149 2.03 -8.04 13.13
CA GLY A 149 2.36 -7.41 11.85
C GLY A 149 1.29 -7.61 10.77
N HIS A 150 0.66 -8.78 10.70
CA HIS A 150 -0.46 -9.00 9.77
C HIS A 150 -1.64 -8.10 10.09
N ILE A 151 -2.00 -7.99 11.37
CA ILE A 151 -3.11 -7.13 11.80
C ILE A 151 -2.74 -5.65 11.63
N ALA A 152 -1.49 -5.26 11.90
CA ALA A 152 -1.00 -3.91 11.65
C ALA A 152 -1.11 -3.54 10.15
N LEU A 153 -0.69 -4.43 9.24
CA LEU A 153 -0.86 -4.23 7.80
C LEU A 153 -2.32 -4.19 7.38
N ALA A 154 -3.15 -5.10 7.88
CA ALA A 154 -4.58 -5.11 7.58
C ALA A 154 -5.24 -3.78 8.00
N TYR A 155 -4.83 -3.19 9.12
CA TYR A 155 -5.29 -1.87 9.55
C TYR A 155 -4.73 -0.75 8.67
N ALA A 156 -3.42 -0.72 8.43
CA ALA A 156 -2.78 0.29 7.58
C ALA A 156 -3.32 0.31 6.15
N MET A 157 -3.68 -0.86 5.63
CA MET A 157 -4.31 -1.02 4.33
C MET A 157 -5.83 -0.75 4.32
N GLY A 158 -6.41 -0.38 5.47
CA GLY A 158 -7.84 -0.09 5.60
C GLY A 158 -8.77 -1.30 5.45
N MET A 159 -8.26 -2.52 5.56
CA MET A 159 -9.07 -3.75 5.53
C MET A 159 -9.96 -3.86 6.76
N THR A 160 -9.46 -3.40 7.90
CA THR A 160 -10.18 -3.33 9.17
C THR A 160 -10.04 -1.97 9.81
N ASN A 161 -11.08 -1.52 10.52
CA ASN A 161 -11.06 -0.27 11.30
C ASN A 161 -11.04 -0.56 12.81
N GLY A 162 -11.08 -1.84 13.22
CA GLY A 162 -11.31 -2.20 14.62
C GLY A 162 -12.77 -1.96 15.06
N VAL A 163 -12.99 -2.12 16.34
CA VAL A 163 -14.30 -1.90 17.00
C VAL A 163 -14.04 -1.07 18.26
N GLU A 164 -14.78 0.02 18.44
CA GLU A 164 -14.71 0.81 19.67
C GLU A 164 -15.55 0.16 20.75
N VAL A 165 -14.90 -0.19 21.86
CA VAL A 165 -15.55 -0.77 23.05
C VAL A 165 -15.06 -0.01 24.27
N ASP A 166 -15.97 0.60 25.02
CA ASP A 166 -15.66 1.37 26.24
C ASP A 166 -14.54 2.41 26.07
N GLY A 167 -14.48 3.07 24.91
CA GLY A 167 -13.48 4.09 24.57
C GLY A 167 -12.12 3.53 24.18
N GLN A 168 -12.01 2.23 23.95
CA GLN A 168 -10.82 1.59 23.42
C GLN A 168 -11.06 1.01 22.03
N LEU A 169 -10.09 1.18 21.15
CA LEU A 169 -10.12 0.56 19.82
C LEU A 169 -9.59 -0.87 19.94
N LEU A 170 -10.45 -1.87 19.70
CA LEU A 170 -10.13 -3.28 19.77
C LEU A 170 -10.23 -3.94 18.40
N PHE A 171 -9.42 -4.95 18.17
CA PHE A 171 -9.51 -5.79 16.97
C PHE A 171 -10.46 -6.98 17.19
N GLN A 172 -10.52 -7.52 18.38
CA GLN A 172 -11.25 -8.73 18.75
C GLN A 172 -10.80 -9.97 17.95
N PRO A 173 -9.51 -10.38 18.06
CA PRO A 173 -8.90 -11.40 17.21
C PRO A 173 -9.66 -12.74 17.24
N GLU A 174 -10.07 -13.20 18.41
CA GLU A 174 -10.75 -14.48 18.63
C GLU A 174 -12.27 -14.46 18.25
N ALA A 175 -12.84 -13.29 18.00
CA ALA A 175 -14.23 -13.21 17.62
C ALA A 175 -14.44 -13.83 16.23
N PHE A 176 -15.48 -14.66 16.09
CA PHE A 176 -15.82 -15.24 14.80
C PHE A 176 -16.38 -14.19 13.85
N ALA A 177 -15.88 -14.17 12.62
CA ALA A 177 -16.35 -13.27 11.59
C ALA A 177 -17.73 -13.69 11.08
N THR A 178 -18.64 -12.71 10.93
CA THR A 178 -19.93 -12.92 10.28
C THR A 178 -19.82 -12.71 8.76
N ARG A 179 -20.83 -13.18 8.02
CA ARG A 179 -20.90 -12.99 6.56
C ARG A 179 -20.94 -11.50 6.19
N GLY A 180 -21.64 -10.67 6.97
CA GLY A 180 -21.67 -9.21 6.80
C GLY A 180 -20.30 -8.56 7.03
N GLN A 181 -19.58 -8.98 8.07
CA GLN A 181 -18.21 -8.49 8.34
C GLN A 181 -17.23 -8.93 7.26
N ALA A 182 -17.33 -10.15 6.78
CA ALA A 182 -16.51 -10.64 5.66
C ALA A 182 -16.81 -9.83 4.37
N ALA A 183 -18.09 -9.58 4.06
CA ALA A 183 -18.45 -8.75 2.91
C ALA A 183 -17.81 -7.37 2.97
N ALA A 184 -17.92 -6.68 4.11
CA ALA A 184 -17.36 -5.35 4.28
C ALA A 184 -15.81 -5.33 4.13
N MET A 185 -15.11 -6.31 4.71
CA MET A 185 -13.65 -6.41 4.58
C MET A 185 -13.23 -6.74 3.15
N LEU A 186 -13.87 -7.73 2.52
CA LEU A 186 -13.55 -8.18 1.17
C LEU A 186 -13.82 -7.11 0.12
N VAL A 187 -14.89 -6.34 0.24
CA VAL A 187 -15.20 -5.22 -0.67
C VAL A 187 -14.10 -4.16 -0.61
N ARG A 188 -13.67 -3.75 0.60
CA ARG A 188 -12.58 -2.77 0.75
C ARG A 188 -11.29 -3.26 0.11
N VAL A 189 -10.94 -4.52 0.33
CA VAL A 189 -9.74 -5.12 -0.28
C VAL A 189 -9.90 -5.20 -1.80
N TYR A 190 -11.04 -5.67 -2.30
CA TYR A 190 -11.31 -5.82 -3.72
C TYR A 190 -11.27 -4.49 -4.47
N GLU A 191 -11.96 -3.48 -3.97
CA GLU A 191 -11.98 -2.15 -4.58
C GLU A 191 -10.58 -1.53 -4.63
N ARG A 192 -9.78 -1.71 -3.56
CA ARG A 192 -8.39 -1.23 -3.54
C ARG A 192 -7.48 -2.04 -4.46
N TYR A 193 -7.62 -3.36 -4.48
CA TYR A 193 -6.82 -4.26 -5.31
C TYR A 193 -7.12 -4.09 -6.80
N THR A 194 -8.39 -3.83 -7.16
CA THR A 194 -8.83 -3.62 -8.54
C THR A 194 -8.86 -2.16 -8.96
N SER A 195 -8.55 -1.23 -8.05
CA SER A 195 -8.45 0.19 -8.40
C SER A 195 -7.37 0.38 -9.47
N LYS A 196 -7.71 1.14 -10.50
CA LYS A 196 -6.71 1.52 -11.50
C LYS A 196 -5.65 2.38 -10.82
N ILE A 197 -4.40 2.08 -11.09
CA ILE A 197 -3.32 2.99 -10.79
C ILE A 197 -3.40 4.07 -11.89
N ASP A 198 -3.85 5.26 -11.51
CA ASP A 198 -3.98 6.37 -12.45
C ASP A 198 -2.64 7.04 -12.74
N PHE A 199 -1.64 6.83 -11.88
CA PHE A 199 -0.31 7.39 -12.03
C PHE A 199 0.73 6.56 -11.28
N LEU A 200 1.72 6.04 -12.00
CA LEU A 200 2.82 5.25 -11.45
C LEU A 200 4.13 6.03 -11.56
N ASN A 201 4.66 6.48 -10.42
CA ASN A 201 5.98 7.09 -10.32
C ASN A 201 6.99 6.07 -9.76
N GLY A 202 8.04 5.78 -10.50
CA GLY A 202 9.13 4.91 -10.05
C GLY A 202 10.36 5.72 -9.62
N PHE A 203 10.97 5.35 -8.49
CA PHE A 203 12.31 5.84 -8.14
C PHE A 203 13.35 4.99 -8.84
N TYR A 204 14.24 5.63 -9.57
CA TYR A 204 15.28 4.95 -10.34
C TYR A 204 16.68 5.24 -9.78
N ALA A 205 17.36 4.16 -9.39
CA ALA A 205 18.78 4.21 -9.05
C ALA A 205 19.62 3.78 -10.26
N PHE A 206 20.64 4.56 -10.63
CA PHE A 206 21.51 4.26 -11.78
C PHE A 206 22.21 2.90 -11.67
N SER A 207 22.46 2.41 -10.45
CA SER A 207 22.97 1.06 -10.21
C SER A 207 22.06 -0.06 -10.73
N SER A 208 20.79 0.23 -10.97
CA SER A 208 19.79 -0.70 -11.51
C SER A 208 19.64 -0.60 -13.03
N TYR A 209 20.61 -0.04 -13.75
CA TYR A 209 20.54 0.15 -15.22
C TYR A 209 20.20 -1.14 -15.98
N GLY A 210 20.67 -2.29 -15.52
CA GLY A 210 20.31 -3.58 -16.13
C GLY A 210 18.82 -3.93 -16.07
N GLN A 211 18.03 -3.22 -15.28
CA GLN A 211 16.58 -3.39 -15.13
C GLN A 211 15.77 -2.20 -15.68
N ILE A 212 16.41 -1.31 -16.45
CA ILE A 212 15.81 -0.06 -16.91
C ILE A 212 14.51 -0.29 -17.71
N GLY A 213 14.37 -1.43 -18.40
CA GLY A 213 13.15 -1.80 -19.13
C GLY A 213 11.90 -1.93 -18.25
N LEU A 214 12.04 -2.08 -16.93
CA LEU A 214 10.89 -2.08 -16.01
C LEU A 214 10.26 -0.68 -15.88
N THR A 215 10.93 0.37 -16.33
CA THR A 215 10.40 1.74 -16.32
C THR A 215 9.47 2.05 -17.49
N ASP A 216 9.38 1.16 -18.48
CA ASP A 216 8.56 1.38 -19.69
C ASP A 216 7.04 1.43 -19.38
N GLU A 217 6.64 0.83 -18.27
CA GLU A 217 5.24 0.83 -17.79
C GLU A 217 4.95 1.95 -16.77
N MET A 218 5.91 2.84 -16.50
CA MET A 218 5.77 3.94 -15.54
C MET A 218 5.33 5.23 -16.24
N ASP A 219 4.43 5.98 -15.60
CA ASP A 219 4.03 7.31 -16.11
C ASP A 219 5.14 8.34 -15.96
N VAL A 220 5.99 8.19 -14.94
CA VAL A 220 7.15 9.02 -14.70
C VAL A 220 8.20 8.28 -13.87
N VAL A 221 9.46 8.67 -14.06
CA VAL A 221 10.59 8.13 -13.28
C VAL A 221 11.26 9.26 -12.51
N SER A 222 11.47 9.08 -11.21
CA SER A 222 12.16 10.04 -10.34
C SER A 222 13.63 9.66 -10.22
N LEU A 223 14.51 10.60 -10.58
CA LEU A 223 15.96 10.42 -10.57
C LEU A 223 16.56 11.03 -9.31
N GLY A 224 17.09 10.20 -8.41
CA GLY A 224 17.68 10.59 -7.13
C GLY A 224 19.03 11.28 -7.28
N TRP A 225 19.08 12.38 -8.05
CA TRP A 225 20.33 13.01 -8.50
C TRP A 225 20.62 14.37 -7.88
N SER A 226 19.83 14.77 -6.89
CA SER A 226 20.05 16.05 -6.21
C SER A 226 19.61 16.06 -4.77
N ARG A 227 20.18 16.96 -3.98
CA ARG A 227 19.69 17.29 -2.65
C ARG A 227 19.63 18.79 -2.43
N LEU A 228 18.74 19.21 -1.54
CA LEU A 228 18.71 20.56 -1.03
C LEU A 228 19.83 20.76 -0.01
N GLU A 229 20.59 21.83 -0.14
CA GLU A 229 21.61 22.31 0.81
C GLU A 229 21.29 23.71 1.25
N TYR A 230 21.75 24.08 2.43
CA TYR A 230 21.63 25.44 2.96
C TYR A 230 22.96 25.86 3.60
N ASP A 231 23.38 27.07 3.29
CA ASP A 231 24.51 27.75 3.93
C ASP A 231 24.09 29.16 4.30
N SER A 232 24.42 29.61 5.52
CA SER A 232 23.98 30.91 6.05
C SER A 232 24.51 32.13 5.28
N ALA A 233 25.57 31.98 4.49
CA ALA A 233 26.14 33.05 3.67
C ALA A 233 25.64 33.04 2.23
N SER A 234 25.45 31.84 1.63
CA SER A 234 25.02 31.65 0.25
C SER A 234 23.55 31.29 0.07
N GLY A 235 22.85 30.92 1.15
CA GLY A 235 21.44 30.55 1.15
C GLY A 235 21.17 29.12 0.72
N ALA A 236 19.91 28.87 0.30
CA ALA A 236 19.47 27.56 -0.16
C ALA A 236 19.87 27.31 -1.61
N GLN A 237 20.38 26.09 -1.88
CA GLN A 237 20.81 25.67 -3.22
C GLN A 237 20.52 24.18 -3.45
N VAL A 238 20.37 23.79 -4.72
CA VAL A 238 20.25 22.38 -5.12
C VAL A 238 21.61 21.89 -5.56
N ASN A 239 22.14 20.87 -4.86
CA ASN A 239 23.43 20.27 -5.17
C ASN A 239 23.21 18.97 -5.96
N THR A 240 23.75 18.91 -7.18
CA THR A 240 23.72 17.75 -8.08
C THR A 240 25.09 17.07 -8.20
N GLN A 241 26.08 17.52 -7.41
CA GLN A 241 27.44 17.02 -7.47
C GLN A 241 27.75 16.11 -6.29
N ARG A 242 28.59 15.11 -6.52
CA ARG A 242 29.10 14.24 -5.44
C ARG A 242 30.18 14.97 -4.65
N THR A 243 29.74 15.88 -3.78
CA THR A 243 30.62 16.69 -2.92
C THR A 243 30.15 16.54 -1.47
N ASN A 244 31.07 16.69 -0.52
CA ASN A 244 30.77 16.66 0.92
C ASN A 244 29.98 15.40 1.38
N GLY A 245 30.27 14.24 0.79
CA GLY A 245 29.52 13.01 1.08
C GLY A 245 28.12 12.95 0.49
N ASN A 246 27.81 13.82 -0.46
CA ASN A 246 26.52 13.78 -1.16
C ASN A 246 26.45 12.57 -2.10
N ASP A 247 25.64 11.59 -1.73
CA ASP A 247 25.33 10.44 -2.58
C ASP A 247 24.18 10.71 -3.57
N TRP A 248 23.39 11.76 -3.35
CA TRP A 248 22.32 12.23 -4.23
C TRP A 248 22.92 13.18 -5.30
N ALA A 249 23.56 12.61 -6.27
CA ALA A 249 24.28 13.37 -7.31
C ALA A 249 24.07 12.72 -8.68
N ILE A 250 24.22 13.52 -9.75
CA ILE A 250 24.16 13.01 -11.12
C ILE A 250 25.31 12.00 -11.30
N PRO A 251 25.03 10.73 -11.57
CA PRO A 251 26.07 9.71 -11.70
C PRO A 251 26.81 9.87 -13.05
N ALA A 252 28.08 9.48 -13.08
CA ALA A 252 28.83 9.41 -14.33
C ALA A 252 28.17 8.38 -15.28
N GLY A 253 28.01 8.75 -16.55
CA GLY A 253 27.34 7.90 -17.54
C GLY A 253 25.80 7.94 -17.51
N SER A 254 25.23 8.88 -16.74
CA SER A 254 23.77 9.08 -16.64
C SER A 254 23.08 9.32 -17.97
N GLU A 255 23.82 9.80 -18.99
CA GLU A 255 23.31 10.05 -20.34
C GLU A 255 22.71 8.78 -20.97
N SER A 256 23.20 7.60 -20.60
CA SER A 256 22.64 6.33 -21.08
C SER A 256 21.22 6.11 -20.60
N ALA A 257 20.92 6.45 -19.34
CA ALA A 257 19.59 6.33 -18.76
C ALA A 257 18.64 7.41 -19.32
N THR A 258 19.06 8.67 -19.37
CA THR A 258 18.22 9.75 -19.92
C THR A 258 17.92 9.55 -21.41
N SER A 259 18.89 9.05 -22.19
CA SER A 259 18.67 8.69 -23.60
C SER A 259 17.67 7.54 -23.74
N TYR A 260 17.70 6.56 -22.85
CA TYR A 260 16.73 5.47 -22.83
C TYR A 260 15.31 6.00 -22.56
N PHE A 261 15.13 6.81 -21.51
CA PHE A 261 13.83 7.41 -21.18
C PHE A 261 13.28 8.27 -22.32
N GLN A 262 14.14 9.11 -22.92
CA GLN A 262 13.76 9.93 -24.07
C GLN A 262 13.36 9.08 -25.27
N GLY A 263 14.11 7.99 -25.55
CA GLY A 263 13.83 7.08 -26.66
C GLY A 263 12.48 6.35 -26.51
N ASN A 264 12.09 6.03 -25.28
CA ASN A 264 10.81 5.37 -24.97
C ASN A 264 9.66 6.36 -24.69
N GLY A 265 9.94 7.66 -24.61
CA GLY A 265 8.93 8.66 -24.26
C GLY A 265 8.52 8.63 -22.78
N THR A 266 9.32 8.00 -21.90
CA THR A 266 9.08 7.98 -20.46
C THR A 266 9.53 9.30 -19.84
N PRO A 267 8.63 10.11 -19.25
CA PRO A 267 8.99 11.34 -18.56
C PRO A 267 9.89 11.03 -17.34
N TYR A 268 10.82 11.93 -17.03
CA TYR A 268 11.62 11.78 -15.81
C TYR A 268 11.72 13.09 -15.04
N ASN A 269 11.61 12.98 -13.73
CA ASN A 269 11.67 14.07 -12.77
C ASN A 269 13.02 14.14 -12.08
N LEU A 270 13.45 15.35 -11.73
CA LEU A 270 14.52 15.55 -10.76
C LEU A 270 13.97 15.27 -9.36
N ASN A 271 14.51 14.28 -8.65
CA ASN A 271 14.22 14.08 -7.23
C ASN A 271 15.14 14.97 -6.40
N VAL A 272 14.57 15.82 -5.57
CA VAL A 272 15.31 16.69 -4.65
C VAL A 272 15.14 16.16 -3.23
N TYR A 273 16.19 15.56 -2.72
CA TYR A 273 16.24 14.98 -1.39
C TYR A 273 16.60 16.02 -0.32
N ALA A 274 16.04 15.92 0.85
CA ALA A 274 16.48 16.54 2.09
C ALA A 274 15.90 15.80 3.30
N ASP A 275 16.62 15.81 4.42
CA ASP A 275 16.13 15.23 5.66
C ASP A 275 16.45 16.09 6.89
N THR A 276 15.91 15.70 8.05
CA THR A 276 16.14 16.34 9.33
C THR A 276 17.44 15.90 10.00
N THR A 277 18.24 15.02 9.40
CA THR A 277 19.57 14.61 9.91
C THR A 277 20.71 15.39 9.26
N GLN A 278 20.44 16.09 8.15
CA GLN A 278 21.37 16.88 7.39
C GLN A 278 21.62 18.23 8.11
N ASN A 279 22.66 18.28 8.92
CA ASN A 279 22.95 19.43 9.79
C ASN A 279 23.57 20.60 9.04
N VAL A 280 23.13 21.81 9.38
CA VAL A 280 23.66 23.08 8.91
C VAL A 280 24.00 24.00 10.08
N THR A 281 25.01 24.87 9.94
CA THR A 281 25.39 25.86 10.93
C THR A 281 24.82 27.22 10.51
N LEU A 282 24.02 27.83 11.39
CA LEU A 282 23.44 29.16 11.18
C LEU A 282 24.46 30.28 11.45
N ALA A 283 24.13 31.51 11.06
CA ALA A 283 24.98 32.69 11.21
C ALA A 283 25.32 33.01 12.68
N ASP A 284 24.49 32.59 13.62
CA ASP A 284 24.72 32.77 15.06
C ASP A 284 25.57 31.65 15.67
N GLY A 285 26.05 30.70 14.86
CA GLY A 285 26.84 29.53 15.26
C GLY A 285 26.03 28.35 15.81
N SER A 286 24.70 28.43 15.87
CA SER A 286 23.85 27.33 16.24
C SER A 286 23.76 26.30 15.10
N THR A 287 23.41 25.06 15.42
CA THR A 287 23.24 23.97 14.44
C THR A 287 21.79 23.52 14.41
N THR A 288 21.25 23.35 13.21
CA THR A 288 19.90 22.83 12.97
C THR A 288 19.93 21.91 11.72
N SER A 289 18.82 21.34 11.34
CA SER A 289 18.73 20.61 10.07
C SER A 289 18.46 21.56 8.89
N VAL A 290 18.76 21.09 7.66
CA VAL A 290 18.48 21.88 6.45
C VAL A 290 16.99 22.21 6.34
N LEU A 291 16.10 21.28 6.68
CA LEU A 291 14.66 21.51 6.61
C LEU A 291 14.15 22.50 7.66
N GLU A 292 14.71 22.47 8.87
CA GLU A 292 14.40 23.44 9.93
C GLU A 292 14.98 24.82 9.67
N ALA A 293 16.09 24.92 8.92
CA ALA A 293 16.65 26.20 8.49
C ALA A 293 15.84 26.82 7.34
N VAL A 294 15.34 26.02 6.42
CA VAL A 294 14.73 26.48 5.17
C VAL A 294 13.21 26.66 5.29
N LEU A 295 12.50 25.67 5.82
CA LEU A 295 11.03 25.67 5.73
C LEU A 295 10.34 26.78 6.54
N PRO A 296 10.76 27.11 7.78
CA PRO A 296 10.11 28.17 8.56
C PRO A 296 10.44 29.58 8.08
N ASP A 297 11.63 29.81 7.46
CA ASP A 297 12.06 31.13 7.01
C ASP A 297 11.56 31.43 5.58
N PRO A 298 10.69 32.46 5.38
CA PRO A 298 10.16 32.75 4.05
C PRO A 298 11.24 33.15 3.03
N GLY A 299 12.36 33.72 3.45
CA GLY A 299 13.47 34.13 2.58
C GLY A 299 14.25 32.91 2.10
N ALA A 300 14.62 32.00 3.02
CA ALA A 300 15.29 30.76 2.70
C ALA A 300 14.39 29.84 1.86
N ARG A 301 13.10 29.81 2.16
CA ARG A 301 12.09 29.07 1.39
C ARG A 301 12.01 29.56 -0.06
N ALA A 302 11.93 30.89 -0.26
CA ALA A 302 11.91 31.48 -1.60
C ALA A 302 13.19 31.17 -2.40
N GLN A 303 14.37 31.15 -1.75
CA GLN A 303 15.62 30.75 -2.36
C GLN A 303 15.62 29.27 -2.76
N ALA A 304 15.13 28.38 -1.88
CA ALA A 304 15.00 26.96 -2.17
C ALA A 304 14.06 26.70 -3.36
N VAL A 305 12.91 27.37 -3.39
CA VAL A 305 11.95 27.30 -4.51
C VAL A 305 12.62 27.74 -5.82
N ALA A 306 13.33 28.85 -5.83
CA ALA A 306 14.01 29.33 -7.03
C ALA A 306 15.13 28.37 -7.49
N ALA A 307 15.91 27.85 -6.54
CA ALA A 307 16.99 26.89 -6.84
C ALA A 307 16.45 25.58 -7.41
N ILE A 308 15.35 25.06 -6.85
CA ILE A 308 14.69 23.84 -7.31
C ILE A 308 14.10 24.04 -8.72
N ALA A 309 13.39 25.13 -8.94
CA ALA A 309 12.82 25.44 -10.25
C ALA A 309 13.92 25.58 -11.33
N ALA A 310 15.05 26.21 -11.00
CA ALA A 310 16.19 26.34 -11.92
C ALA A 310 16.84 24.99 -12.21
N ALA A 311 17.06 24.14 -11.19
CA ALA A 311 17.69 22.84 -11.34
C ALA A 311 16.85 21.82 -12.14
N SER A 312 15.54 22.02 -12.17
CA SER A 312 14.60 21.11 -12.84
C SER A 312 14.26 21.51 -14.29
N ALA A 313 14.86 22.53 -14.85
CA ALA A 313 14.52 23.10 -16.16
C ALA A 313 14.60 22.08 -17.31
N ASP A 314 15.49 21.10 -17.23
CA ASP A 314 15.69 20.04 -18.24
C ASP A 314 14.95 18.74 -17.92
N TYR A 315 14.10 18.73 -16.89
CA TYR A 315 13.32 17.57 -16.44
C TYR A 315 11.83 17.77 -16.74
N ALA A 316 11.10 16.67 -16.84
CA ALA A 316 9.66 16.72 -17.04
C ALA A 316 8.88 17.28 -15.83
N GLY A 317 9.49 17.20 -14.65
CA GLY A 317 8.94 17.67 -13.39
C GLY A 317 9.90 17.49 -12.22
N ILE A 318 9.35 17.60 -11.01
CA ILE A 318 10.10 17.52 -9.76
C ILE A 318 9.43 16.51 -8.84
N THR A 319 10.25 15.74 -8.16
CA THR A 319 9.84 14.94 -7.00
C THR A 319 10.50 15.50 -5.76
N ILE A 320 9.72 15.90 -4.77
CA ILE A 320 10.20 16.39 -3.48
C ILE A 320 10.22 15.22 -2.49
N ASP A 321 11.42 14.91 -2.04
CA ASP A 321 11.71 13.80 -1.13
C ASP A 321 12.29 14.35 0.18
N PHE A 322 11.42 15.01 0.96
CA PHE A 322 11.77 15.63 2.23
C PHE A 322 11.34 14.72 3.38
N GLU A 323 12.31 14.20 4.10
CA GLU A 323 12.09 13.19 5.12
C GLU A 323 12.21 13.75 6.56
N GLY A 324 11.56 13.06 7.51
CA GLY A 324 11.68 13.40 8.92
C GLY A 324 10.84 14.59 9.40
N LEU A 325 9.82 15.01 8.66
CA LEU A 325 8.91 16.13 9.01
C LEU A 325 7.97 15.73 10.16
N ARG A 326 8.50 15.64 11.39
CA ARG A 326 7.79 15.05 12.53
C ARG A 326 6.97 16.04 13.35
N THR A 327 7.27 17.33 13.32
CA THR A 327 6.54 18.37 14.06
C THR A 327 5.40 18.94 13.24
N ASP A 328 4.29 19.33 13.89
CA ASP A 328 3.15 19.93 13.18
C ASP A 328 3.50 21.30 12.57
N LEU A 329 4.42 22.06 13.19
CA LEU A 329 4.91 23.33 12.64
C LEU A 329 5.68 23.07 11.33
N LEU A 330 6.62 22.12 11.33
CA LEU A 330 7.40 21.82 10.14
C LEU A 330 6.53 21.26 8.99
N LYS A 331 5.47 20.53 9.33
CA LYS A 331 4.47 20.08 8.35
C LYS A 331 3.71 21.25 7.73
N ALA A 332 3.32 22.25 8.52
CA ALA A 332 2.62 23.45 8.02
C ALA A 332 3.52 24.29 7.12
N ASP A 333 4.80 24.46 7.50
CA ASP A 333 5.79 25.17 6.70
C ASP A 333 6.09 24.43 5.38
N PHE A 334 6.09 23.11 5.41
CA PHE A 334 6.23 22.26 4.21
C PHE A 334 5.05 22.46 3.23
N VAL A 335 3.82 22.57 3.73
CA VAL A 335 2.65 22.89 2.89
C VAL A 335 2.81 24.27 2.24
N SER A 336 3.32 25.27 2.99
CA SER A 336 3.62 26.58 2.45
C SER A 336 4.69 26.53 1.35
N PHE A 337 5.77 25.78 1.59
CA PHE A 337 6.82 25.51 0.60
C PHE A 337 6.26 24.89 -0.68
N LEU A 338 5.44 23.83 -0.58
CA LEU A 338 4.83 23.19 -1.74
C LEU A 338 3.92 24.13 -2.53
N THR A 339 3.18 25.01 -1.83
CA THR A 339 2.33 26.02 -2.45
C THR A 339 3.15 27.04 -3.23
N GLU A 340 4.24 27.54 -2.64
CA GLU A 340 5.17 28.48 -3.28
C GLU A 340 5.88 27.81 -4.47
N LEU A 341 6.36 26.58 -4.32
CA LEU A 341 7.00 25.81 -5.38
C LEU A 341 6.03 25.57 -6.56
N ARG A 342 4.80 25.17 -6.28
CA ARG A 342 3.79 24.95 -7.34
C ARG A 342 3.49 26.25 -8.11
N ALA A 343 3.50 27.39 -7.44
CA ALA A 343 3.30 28.69 -8.09
C ALA A 343 4.51 29.14 -8.95
N ALA A 344 5.71 28.67 -8.64
CA ALA A 344 6.94 28.98 -9.37
C ALA A 344 7.19 28.08 -10.58
N LEU A 345 6.49 26.97 -10.67
CA LEU A 345 6.60 26.03 -11.78
C LEU A 345 5.58 26.34 -12.89
N PRO A 346 5.90 26.03 -14.19
CA PRO A 346 5.02 26.28 -15.32
C PRO A 346 3.70 25.49 -15.30
#